data_9c2ee75cd1029e259248ff48f8058825
#
_entry.id   9c2ee75cd1029e259248ff48f8058825
#
_cell.length_a   1.000
_cell.length_b   1.000
_cell.length_c   1.000
_cell.angle_alpha   90.00
_cell.angle_beta   90.00
_cell.angle_gamma   90.00
#
_symmetry.space_group_name_H-M   'P 1'
#
loop_
_entity.id
_entity.type
_entity.pdbx_description
1 polymer ?
#
loop_
_entity_poly.entity_id
_entity_poly.type
_entity_poly.pdbx_seq_one_letter_code
_entity_poly.pdbx_strand_id
1 'polypeptide(L)'
;MSIRNELLEQILTATAGGGGSSGTNGFIDYNDTSTTSSPVVLNGGVWTSIPNNGLGAFTNKAYSPSGVTELMDTSNGALDLSELALGDTILVRNDYTITPSTNNSLLEFRYTLGAGGGLYTLEKIIGRLDSGSGIGYRRSLLPDLIYMGDTNTLDNPIGLEVRLSASGVLVNAGSAIQVIRQ
;
A
#
# COMPACT_ATOMS: atom_id res chain seq x y z
N MET A 1 -29.24 -41.56 8.70
CA MET A 1 -28.79 -40.34 8.00
C MET A 1 -27.59 -40.71 7.15
N SER A 2 -27.59 -40.40 5.87
CA SER A 2 -26.55 -40.90 4.96
C SER A 2 -25.32 -39.95 5.00
N ILE A 3 -24.12 -40.52 5.06
CA ILE A 3 -22.82 -39.83 4.99
C ILE A 3 -22.77 -38.80 3.85
N ARG A 4 -23.56 -39.03 2.80
CA ARG A 4 -23.69 -38.13 1.65
C ARG A 4 -24.39 -36.81 2.00
N ASN A 5 -25.30 -36.80 2.95
CA ASN A 5 -26.02 -35.61 3.38
C ASN A 5 -25.17 -34.76 4.35
N GLU A 6 -24.38 -35.41 5.21
CA GLU A 6 -23.43 -34.71 6.09
C GLU A 6 -22.31 -34.02 5.30
N LEU A 7 -21.80 -34.68 4.23
CA LEU A 7 -20.78 -34.08 3.37
C LEU A 7 -21.32 -32.89 2.56
N LEU A 8 -22.60 -32.99 2.11
CA LEU A 8 -23.26 -31.88 1.42
C LEU A 8 -23.55 -30.69 2.35
N GLU A 9 -23.94 -30.95 3.59
CA GLU A 9 -24.14 -29.89 4.60
C GLU A 9 -22.81 -29.23 4.99
N GLN A 10 -21.70 -29.98 5.09
CA GLN A 10 -20.38 -29.41 5.34
C GLN A 10 -19.86 -28.58 4.16
N ILE A 11 -20.14 -28.99 2.92
CA ILE A 11 -19.79 -28.20 1.73
C ILE A 11 -20.68 -26.95 1.64
N LEU A 12 -21.97 -27.06 1.98
CA LEU A 12 -22.90 -25.92 1.95
C LEU A 12 -22.58 -24.89 3.05
N THR A 13 -22.17 -25.32 4.24
CA THR A 13 -21.72 -24.43 5.32
C THR A 13 -20.36 -23.79 4.99
N ALA A 14 -19.47 -24.50 4.31
CA ALA A 14 -18.19 -23.94 3.86
C ALA A 14 -18.37 -22.92 2.71
N THR A 15 -19.41 -23.07 1.87
CA THR A 15 -19.71 -22.12 0.78
C THR A 15 -20.66 -20.99 1.19
N ALA A 16 -21.48 -21.18 2.24
CA ALA A 16 -22.37 -20.14 2.77
C ALA A 16 -21.66 -19.15 3.71
N GLY A 17 -20.39 -19.39 4.04
CA GLY A 17 -19.51 -18.49 4.79
C GLY A 17 -18.93 -17.34 3.96
N GLY A 18 -19.59 -16.93 2.88
CA GLY A 18 -19.26 -15.75 2.09
C GLY A 18 -19.75 -14.45 2.73
N GLY A 19 -19.47 -14.26 4.01
CA GLY A 19 -19.75 -13.03 4.73
C GLY A 19 -18.62 -12.75 5.71
N GLY A 20 -17.86 -11.69 5.48
CA GLY A 20 -16.89 -11.11 6.39
C GLY A 20 -15.90 -12.11 6.98
N SER A 21 -14.71 -12.18 6.42
CA SER A 21 -13.62 -12.99 6.96
C SER A 21 -13.36 -12.62 8.42
N SER A 22 -13.79 -13.47 9.37
CA SER A 22 -13.24 -13.48 10.73
C SER A 22 -11.86 -14.14 10.75
N GLY A 23 -11.17 -14.19 9.62
CA GLY A 23 -9.86 -14.78 9.45
C GLY A 23 -8.77 -13.93 10.08
N THR A 24 -7.68 -14.58 10.43
CA THR A 24 -6.46 -13.91 10.92
C THR A 24 -5.77 -13.12 9.80
N ASN A 25 -5.96 -13.48 8.55
CA ASN A 25 -5.40 -12.81 7.36
C ASN A 25 -6.49 -12.06 6.59
N GLY A 26 -6.10 -11.04 5.85
CA GLY A 26 -7.02 -10.28 5.01
C GLY A 26 -6.31 -9.25 4.15
N PHE A 27 -7.10 -8.37 3.51
CA PHE A 27 -6.52 -7.26 2.76
C PHE A 27 -7.44 -6.04 2.81
N ILE A 28 -6.83 -4.87 2.60
CA ILE A 28 -7.51 -3.60 2.40
C ILE A 28 -6.96 -2.95 1.14
N ASP A 29 -7.86 -2.41 0.32
CA ASP A 29 -7.51 -1.66 -0.88
C ASP A 29 -7.90 -0.19 -0.69
N TYR A 30 -6.93 0.71 -0.91
CA TYR A 30 -7.07 2.15 -0.80
C TYR A 30 -6.85 2.79 -2.16
N ASN A 31 -7.92 3.20 -2.82
CA ASN A 31 -7.82 3.93 -4.09
C ASN A 31 -7.72 5.43 -3.82
N ASP A 32 -6.81 6.13 -4.49
CA ASP A 32 -6.67 7.58 -4.37
C ASP A 32 -7.42 8.32 -5.47
N THR A 33 -8.07 9.42 -5.10
CA THR A 33 -8.69 10.36 -6.04
C THR A 33 -8.11 11.78 -5.94
N SER A 34 -7.40 12.09 -4.87
CA SER A 34 -6.87 13.43 -4.62
C SER A 34 -5.83 13.86 -5.66
N THR A 35 -4.92 12.93 -6.00
CA THR A 35 -3.83 13.21 -6.94
C THR A 35 -4.26 13.20 -8.40
N THR A 36 -5.43 12.68 -8.74
CA THR A 36 -5.97 12.74 -10.11
C THR A 36 -6.25 14.17 -10.54
N SER A 37 -6.83 14.97 -9.65
CA SER A 37 -7.13 16.40 -9.91
C SER A 37 -5.97 17.34 -9.53
N SER A 38 -5.10 16.92 -8.62
CA SER A 38 -3.95 17.68 -8.11
C SER A 38 -2.71 16.79 -8.02
N PRO A 39 -2.05 16.50 -9.14
CA PRO A 39 -0.87 15.63 -9.14
C PRO A 39 0.22 16.12 -8.20
N VAL A 40 0.92 15.21 -7.56
CA VAL A 40 2.06 15.51 -6.70
C VAL A 40 3.21 16.07 -7.55
N VAL A 41 3.65 17.28 -7.24
CA VAL A 41 4.79 17.91 -7.92
C VAL A 41 6.08 17.33 -7.36
N LEU A 42 6.91 16.78 -8.24
CA LEU A 42 8.22 16.22 -7.92
C LEU A 42 9.32 17.22 -8.30
N ASN A 43 10.08 17.68 -7.32
CA ASN A 43 11.28 18.45 -7.54
C ASN A 43 12.49 17.51 -7.74
N GLY A 44 13.33 17.78 -8.73
CA GLY A 44 14.44 16.90 -9.07
C GLY A 44 15.38 16.60 -7.88
N GLY A 45 15.60 15.33 -7.60
CA GLY A 45 16.46 14.85 -6.52
C GLY A 45 15.87 14.94 -5.11
N VAL A 46 14.62 15.39 -4.94
CA VAL A 46 13.98 15.59 -3.63
C VAL A 46 13.02 14.42 -3.34
N TRP A 47 13.12 13.83 -2.15
CA TRP A 47 12.13 12.89 -1.64
C TRP A 47 10.81 13.63 -1.33
N THR A 48 9.71 13.12 -1.85
CA THR A 48 8.38 13.72 -1.75
C THR A 48 7.38 12.68 -1.28
N SER A 49 6.62 12.99 -0.22
CA SER A 49 5.59 12.10 0.31
C SER A 49 4.45 11.92 -0.69
N ILE A 50 3.89 10.72 -0.73
CA ILE A 50 2.78 10.35 -1.61
C ILE A 50 1.50 10.31 -0.80
N PRO A 51 0.54 11.22 -1.02
CA PRO A 51 -0.75 11.19 -0.35
C PRO A 51 -1.64 10.09 -0.92
N ASN A 52 -2.57 9.59 -0.10
CA ASN A 52 -3.66 8.71 -0.51
C ASN A 52 -4.88 9.00 0.36
N ASN A 53 -5.98 9.42 -0.24
CA ASN A 53 -7.19 9.77 0.50
C ASN A 53 -8.16 8.59 0.73
N GLY A 54 -7.90 7.43 0.16
CA GLY A 54 -8.73 6.23 0.32
C GLY A 54 -10.17 6.36 -0.20
N LEU A 55 -10.49 7.33 -1.08
CA LEU A 55 -11.87 7.67 -1.46
C LEU A 55 -12.27 7.21 -2.87
N GLY A 56 -11.41 6.50 -3.59
CA GLY A 56 -11.73 6.04 -4.94
C GLY A 56 -12.69 4.87 -4.98
N ALA A 57 -13.25 4.61 -6.17
CA ALA A 57 -14.27 3.59 -6.40
C ALA A 57 -13.81 2.15 -6.09
N PHE A 58 -12.50 1.90 -6.08
CA PHE A 58 -11.92 0.59 -5.79
C PHE A 58 -11.50 0.44 -4.33
N THR A 59 -11.68 1.45 -3.48
CA THR A 59 -11.43 1.31 -2.04
C THR A 59 -12.34 0.22 -1.47
N ASN A 60 -11.71 -0.77 -0.84
CA ASN A 60 -12.41 -1.93 -0.30
C ASN A 60 -11.80 -2.38 1.02
N LYS A 61 -12.59 -2.32 2.07
CA LYS A 61 -12.22 -2.76 3.43
C LYS A 61 -13.01 -3.97 3.91
N ALA A 62 -13.85 -4.56 3.04
CA ALA A 62 -14.74 -5.67 3.41
C ALA A 62 -13.99 -6.96 3.75
N TYR A 63 -12.72 -7.06 3.37
CA TYR A 63 -11.88 -8.22 3.61
C TYR A 63 -10.75 -7.95 4.61
N SER A 64 -10.86 -6.88 5.40
CA SER A 64 -9.91 -6.62 6.49
C SER A 64 -9.92 -7.77 7.50
N PRO A 65 -8.78 -8.10 8.10
CA PRO A 65 -8.73 -9.11 9.17
C PRO A 65 -9.55 -8.68 10.37
N SER A 66 -9.95 -9.64 11.20
CA SER A 66 -10.68 -9.33 12.44
C SER A 66 -9.88 -8.37 13.32
N GLY A 67 -10.53 -7.29 13.79
CA GLY A 67 -9.92 -6.28 14.65
C GLY A 67 -9.06 -5.25 13.89
N VAL A 68 -9.05 -5.27 12.55
CA VAL A 68 -8.40 -4.26 11.72
C VAL A 68 -9.47 -3.49 10.96
N THR A 69 -9.53 -2.19 11.18
CA THR A 69 -10.50 -1.29 10.55
C THR A 69 -9.84 -0.32 9.58
N GLU A 70 -8.60 0.09 9.90
CA GLU A 70 -7.83 1.06 9.12
C GLU A 70 -6.34 0.76 9.20
N LEU A 71 -5.63 0.85 8.08
CA LEU A 71 -4.18 0.69 8.01
C LEU A 71 -3.50 1.89 7.34
N MET A 72 -4.23 3.00 7.17
CA MET A 72 -3.70 4.20 6.52
C MET A 72 -4.34 5.44 7.11
N ASP A 73 -3.51 6.42 7.43
CA ASP A 73 -3.97 7.79 7.65
C ASP A 73 -4.32 8.43 6.29
N THR A 74 -5.60 8.45 5.96
CA THR A 74 -6.09 8.96 4.68
C THR A 74 -5.98 10.49 4.54
N SER A 75 -5.54 11.20 5.58
CA SER A 75 -5.23 12.63 5.50
C SER A 75 -3.89 12.92 4.82
N ASN A 76 -2.96 11.97 4.87
CA ASN A 76 -1.60 12.12 4.34
C ASN A 76 -1.05 10.93 3.56
N GLY A 77 -1.73 9.76 3.63
CA GLY A 77 -1.33 8.52 2.93
C GLY A 77 -0.27 7.68 3.66
N ALA A 78 0.13 8.05 4.88
CA ALA A 78 1.02 7.23 5.69
C ALA A 78 0.31 5.96 6.18
N LEU A 79 1.03 4.84 6.24
CA LEU A 79 0.47 3.63 6.84
C LEU A 79 0.44 3.80 8.37
N ASP A 80 -0.69 3.45 8.97
CA ASP A 80 -0.88 3.33 10.41
C ASP A 80 -1.14 1.86 10.75
N LEU A 81 -0.16 1.23 11.37
CA LEU A 81 -0.19 -0.19 11.67
C LEU A 81 -0.51 -0.49 13.13
N SER A 82 -1.00 0.49 13.88
CA SER A 82 -1.28 0.38 15.33
C SER A 82 -2.38 -0.64 15.68
N GLU A 83 -3.21 -1.05 14.72
CA GLU A 83 -4.20 -2.13 14.88
C GLU A 83 -3.62 -3.54 14.67
N LEU A 84 -2.35 -3.65 14.30
CA LEU A 84 -1.63 -4.91 14.15
C LEU A 84 -0.92 -5.30 15.46
N ALA A 85 -0.27 -6.46 15.47
CA ALA A 85 0.51 -6.94 16.60
C ALA A 85 1.97 -7.19 16.19
N LEU A 86 2.85 -7.26 17.19
CA LEU A 86 4.23 -7.74 16.95
C LEU A 86 4.20 -9.15 16.36
N GLY A 87 4.98 -9.37 15.32
CA GLY A 87 5.00 -10.60 14.54
C GLY A 87 4.14 -10.56 13.28
N ASP A 88 3.15 -9.68 13.21
CA ASP A 88 2.36 -9.50 12.00
C ASP A 88 3.21 -8.97 10.84
N THR A 89 2.80 -9.26 9.63
CA THR A 89 3.48 -8.84 8.40
C THR A 89 2.47 -8.26 7.43
N ILE A 90 2.85 -7.20 6.72
CA ILE A 90 2.08 -6.70 5.59
C ILE A 90 2.84 -6.85 4.28
N LEU A 91 2.09 -7.06 3.19
CA LEU A 91 2.55 -6.90 1.82
C LEU A 91 1.84 -5.70 1.21
N VAL A 92 2.60 -4.70 0.80
CA VAL A 92 2.04 -3.45 0.24
C VAL A 92 2.37 -3.36 -1.24
N ARG A 93 1.33 -3.32 -2.09
CA ARG A 93 1.44 -2.98 -3.50
C ARG A 93 0.99 -1.55 -3.70
N ASN A 94 1.74 -0.79 -4.48
CA ASN A 94 1.42 0.60 -4.81
C ASN A 94 1.40 0.78 -6.33
N ASP A 95 0.42 1.54 -6.83
CA ASP A 95 0.20 1.78 -8.25
C ASP A 95 0.23 3.28 -8.56
N TYR A 96 1.11 3.69 -9.49
CA TYR A 96 1.34 5.10 -9.82
C TYR A 96 1.43 5.35 -11.32
N THR A 97 1.15 6.61 -11.71
CA THR A 97 1.55 7.17 -12.99
C THR A 97 2.53 8.30 -12.74
N ILE A 98 3.74 8.19 -13.29
CA ILE A 98 4.79 9.20 -13.15
C ILE A 98 5.05 9.83 -14.52
N THR A 99 5.09 11.16 -14.57
CA THR A 99 5.38 11.92 -15.79
C THR A 99 6.62 12.78 -15.56
N PRO A 100 7.81 12.36 -16.03
CA PRO A 100 9.04 13.13 -15.89
C PRO A 100 9.09 14.30 -16.87
N SER A 101 9.73 15.40 -16.47
CA SER A 101 9.97 16.55 -17.33
C SER A 101 11.12 16.35 -18.31
N THR A 102 12.01 15.38 -18.04
CA THR A 102 13.15 15.04 -18.90
C THR A 102 13.25 13.55 -19.13
N ASN A 103 13.76 13.18 -20.30
CA ASN A 103 14.05 11.79 -20.61
C ASN A 103 15.14 11.20 -19.69
N ASN A 104 15.15 9.88 -19.56
CA ASN A 104 16.16 9.14 -18.81
C ASN A 104 16.22 9.47 -17.31
N SER A 105 15.09 9.93 -16.72
CA SER A 105 14.98 10.23 -15.30
C SER A 105 14.99 8.96 -14.46
N LEU A 106 15.80 8.91 -13.40
CA LEU A 106 15.82 7.81 -12.45
C LEU A 106 14.65 7.96 -11.48
N LEU A 107 13.87 6.87 -11.30
CA LEU A 107 12.76 6.77 -10.37
C LEU A 107 13.13 5.88 -9.19
N GLU A 108 12.91 6.39 -8.00
CA GLU A 108 13.17 5.70 -6.74
C GLU A 108 11.98 5.85 -5.79
N PHE A 109 11.75 4.82 -4.97
CA PHE A 109 10.77 4.83 -3.88
C PHE A 109 11.41 4.43 -2.57
N ARG A 110 10.83 4.86 -1.45
CA ARG A 110 11.19 4.36 -0.13
C ARG A 110 10.01 4.38 0.83
N TYR A 111 10.07 3.49 1.81
CA TYR A 111 9.31 3.60 3.04
C TYR A 111 10.23 4.16 4.14
N THR A 112 9.69 5.05 4.95
CA THR A 112 10.32 5.54 6.17
C THR A 112 9.62 4.94 7.36
N LEU A 113 10.34 4.15 8.17
CA LEU A 113 9.80 3.35 9.26
C LEU A 113 10.40 3.79 10.58
N GLY A 114 9.57 3.73 11.65
CA GLY A 114 9.97 4.10 12.99
C GLY A 114 10.11 5.61 13.20
N ALA A 115 10.63 5.99 14.35
CA ALA A 115 10.84 7.39 14.75
C ALA A 115 12.14 7.60 15.54
N GLY A 116 12.58 8.85 15.64
CA GLY A 116 13.75 9.25 16.41
C GLY A 116 15.02 8.53 16.00
N GLY A 117 15.79 8.03 16.96
CA GLY A 117 17.03 7.28 16.71
C GLY A 117 16.84 5.90 16.09
N GLY A 118 15.61 5.39 16.03
CA GLY A 118 15.22 4.15 15.39
C GLY A 118 14.64 4.31 13.98
N LEU A 119 14.69 5.52 13.39
CA LEU A 119 14.24 5.76 12.03
C LEU A 119 15.12 5.01 11.03
N TYR A 120 14.52 4.27 10.12
CA TYR A 120 15.21 3.61 9.01
C TYR A 120 14.37 3.66 7.73
N THR A 121 14.98 3.32 6.59
CA THR A 121 14.34 3.39 5.29
C THR A 121 14.48 2.07 4.53
N LEU A 122 13.42 1.69 3.83
CA LEU A 122 13.45 0.64 2.82
C LEU A 122 13.40 1.31 1.45
N GLU A 123 14.57 1.47 0.82
CA GLU A 123 14.70 2.14 -0.46
C GLU A 123 14.77 1.14 -1.62
N LYS A 124 14.19 1.52 -2.76
CA LYS A 124 14.27 0.77 -4.00
C LYS A 124 14.45 1.67 -5.21
N ILE A 125 15.29 1.25 -6.13
CA ILE A 125 15.40 1.82 -7.46
C ILE A 125 14.40 1.10 -8.36
N ILE A 126 13.46 1.84 -8.95
CA ILE A 126 12.48 1.28 -9.89
C ILE A 126 13.07 1.18 -11.29
N GLY A 127 13.87 2.16 -11.67
CA GLY A 127 14.52 2.19 -12.97
C GLY A 127 14.52 3.55 -13.64
N ARG A 128 14.98 3.59 -14.88
CA ARG A 128 14.96 4.80 -15.68
C ARG A 128 13.70 4.92 -16.51
N LEU A 129 13.21 6.15 -16.65
CA LEU A 129 12.06 6.52 -17.47
C LEU A 129 12.61 7.14 -18.76
N ASP A 130 12.76 6.33 -19.81
CA ASP A 130 13.55 6.62 -21.00
C ASP A 130 12.76 6.73 -22.31
N SER A 131 11.43 6.65 -22.28
CA SER A 131 10.59 6.76 -23.48
C SER A 131 10.25 8.20 -23.88
N GLY A 132 10.79 9.20 -23.18
CA GLY A 132 10.62 10.63 -23.50
C GLY A 132 10.17 11.47 -22.31
N SER A 133 10.31 12.79 -22.45
CA SER A 133 9.77 13.77 -21.49
C SER A 133 8.28 13.96 -21.67
N GLY A 134 7.55 14.21 -20.55
CA GLY A 134 6.11 14.45 -20.57
C GLY A 134 5.25 13.22 -20.86
N ILE A 135 5.85 12.03 -20.94
CA ILE A 135 5.13 10.77 -21.12
C ILE A 135 4.81 10.17 -19.75
N GLY A 136 3.54 9.80 -19.53
CA GLY A 136 3.10 9.14 -18.31
C GLY A 136 3.51 7.66 -18.29
N TYR A 137 4.27 7.27 -17.27
CA TYR A 137 4.66 5.89 -17.01
C TYR A 137 3.79 5.29 -15.92
N ARG A 138 2.97 4.32 -16.27
CA ARG A 138 2.26 3.51 -15.28
C ARG A 138 3.22 2.52 -14.65
N ARG A 139 3.23 2.46 -13.32
CA ARG A 139 4.03 1.51 -12.54
C ARG A 139 3.16 0.89 -11.46
N SER A 140 3.07 -0.44 -11.51
CA SER A 140 2.63 -1.25 -10.39
C SER A 140 3.89 -1.78 -9.72
N LEU A 141 4.15 -1.33 -8.50
CA LEU A 141 5.33 -1.78 -7.77
C LEU A 141 5.11 -3.20 -7.28
N LEU A 142 6.16 -4.02 -7.33
CA LEU A 142 6.12 -5.32 -6.67
C LEU A 142 5.81 -5.13 -5.19
N PRO A 143 5.00 -6.00 -4.58
CA PRO A 143 4.68 -5.89 -3.18
C PRO A 143 5.92 -5.85 -2.30
N ASP A 144 5.92 -4.92 -1.37
CA ASP A 144 6.94 -4.80 -0.33
C ASP A 144 6.46 -5.51 0.92
N LEU A 145 7.35 -6.28 1.54
CA LEU A 145 7.10 -6.93 2.81
C LEU A 145 7.59 -6.01 3.93
N ILE A 146 6.70 -5.68 4.86
CA ILE A 146 7.02 -4.94 6.08
C ILE A 146 6.61 -5.82 7.27
N TYR A 147 7.56 -6.08 8.16
CA TYR A 147 7.40 -6.94 9.31
C TYR A 147 7.36 -6.13 10.60
N MET A 148 6.37 -6.41 11.46
CA MET A 148 6.21 -5.76 12.77
C MET A 148 7.17 -6.41 13.78
N GLY A 149 8.49 -6.20 13.57
CA GLY A 149 9.53 -6.82 14.39
C GLY A 149 9.76 -6.15 15.73
N ASP A 150 9.32 -4.90 15.87
CA ASP A 150 9.47 -4.09 17.08
C ASP A 150 8.35 -3.06 17.22
N THR A 151 8.21 -2.50 18.43
CA THR A 151 7.20 -1.49 18.72
C THR A 151 7.48 -0.16 18.01
N ASN A 152 8.73 0.14 17.67
CA ASN A 152 9.05 1.36 16.95
C ASN A 152 8.49 1.34 15.51
N THR A 153 8.49 0.19 14.85
CA THR A 153 7.85 0.02 13.54
C THR A 153 6.32 -0.01 13.65
N LEU A 154 5.80 -0.66 14.70
CA LEU A 154 4.35 -0.84 14.90
C LEU A 154 3.66 0.48 15.29
N ASP A 155 4.25 1.25 16.21
CA ASP A 155 3.61 2.38 16.88
C ASP A 155 3.83 3.72 16.15
N ASN A 156 4.62 3.73 15.07
CA ASN A 156 4.89 4.95 14.32
C ASN A 156 4.39 4.86 12.88
N PRO A 157 3.83 5.95 12.33
CA PRO A 157 3.38 5.99 10.94
C PRO A 157 4.52 5.69 9.97
N ILE A 158 4.22 4.90 8.93
CA ILE A 158 5.17 4.57 7.87
C ILE A 158 4.90 5.48 6.68
N GLY A 159 5.85 6.37 6.39
CA GLY A 159 5.77 7.25 5.23
C GLY A 159 6.15 6.54 3.95
N LEU A 160 5.45 6.84 2.86
CA LEU A 160 5.82 6.42 1.52
C LEU A 160 6.26 7.64 0.72
N GLU A 161 7.47 7.57 0.17
CA GLU A 161 8.07 8.68 -0.55
C GLU A 161 8.60 8.25 -1.92
N VAL A 162 8.58 9.18 -2.84
CA VAL A 162 9.12 9.05 -4.20
C VAL A 162 10.20 10.08 -4.45
N ARG A 163 11.22 9.71 -5.22
CA ARG A 163 12.22 10.64 -5.75
C ARG A 163 12.38 10.40 -7.25
N LEU A 164 12.38 11.48 -8.00
CA LEU A 164 12.72 11.49 -9.41
C LEU A 164 14.01 12.30 -9.58
N SER A 165 14.98 11.82 -10.38
CA SER A 165 16.26 12.55 -10.58
C SER A 165 16.09 13.90 -11.28
N ALA A 166 14.98 14.08 -12.02
CA ALA A 166 14.55 15.34 -12.60
C ALA A 166 13.19 15.77 -12.01
N SER A 167 12.68 16.94 -12.39
CA SER A 167 11.33 17.35 -12.03
C SER A 167 10.29 16.49 -12.75
N GLY A 168 9.08 16.47 -12.21
CA GLY A 168 7.96 15.76 -12.82
C GLY A 168 6.70 15.86 -11.98
N VAL A 169 5.73 15.00 -12.29
CA VAL A 169 4.50 14.85 -11.49
C VAL A 169 4.18 13.37 -11.29
N LEU A 170 3.49 13.09 -10.18
CA LEU A 170 2.97 11.76 -9.86
C LEU A 170 1.47 11.82 -9.62
N VAL A 171 0.75 10.85 -10.19
CA VAL A 171 -0.64 10.54 -9.85
C VAL A 171 -0.64 9.19 -9.16
N ASN A 172 -1.14 9.15 -7.93
CA ASN A 172 -1.34 7.92 -7.17
C ASN A 172 -2.65 7.25 -7.62
N ALA A 173 -2.60 5.96 -7.95
CA ALA A 173 -3.82 5.18 -8.22
C ALA A 173 -4.31 4.47 -6.97
N GLY A 174 -3.41 4.22 -6.01
CA GLY A 174 -3.76 3.61 -4.73
C GLY A 174 -2.76 2.58 -4.24
N SER A 175 -3.12 1.95 -3.13
CA SER A 175 -2.32 0.94 -2.44
C SER A 175 -3.20 -0.22 -2.00
N ALA A 176 -2.78 -1.45 -2.28
CA ALA A 176 -3.39 -2.66 -1.74
C ALA A 176 -2.48 -3.25 -0.65
N ILE A 177 -3.04 -3.50 0.52
CA ILE A 177 -2.31 -3.98 1.69
C ILE A 177 -2.87 -5.35 2.08
N GLN A 178 -2.07 -6.39 1.95
CA GLN A 178 -2.38 -7.70 2.50
C GLN A 178 -1.78 -7.82 3.89
N VAL A 179 -2.58 -8.29 4.85
CA VAL A 179 -2.16 -8.56 6.23
C VAL A 179 -2.01 -10.05 6.41
N ILE A 180 -0.89 -10.45 7.00
CA ILE A 180 -0.57 -11.82 7.41
C ILE A 180 -0.31 -11.76 8.91
N ARG A 181 -1.22 -12.34 9.69
CA ARG A 181 -1.13 -12.35 11.16
C ARG A 181 -0.46 -13.62 11.66
N GLN A 182 0.25 -13.50 12.76
CA GLN A 182 0.91 -14.61 13.43
C GLN A 182 0.01 -15.25 14.51
#